data_ea482577f55c7bfd44b6354d948e18b5
#
_entry.id   ea482577f55c7bfd44b6354d948e18b5
#
_cell.length_a   1.000
_cell.length_b   1.000
_cell.length_c   1.000
_cell.angle_alpha   90.00
_cell.angle_beta   90.00
_cell.angle_gamma   90.00
#
_symmetry.space_group_name_H-M   'P 1'
#
loop_
_entity.id
_entity.type
_entity.pdbx_description
1 polymer ?
#
loop_
_entity_poly.entity_id
_entity_poly.type
_entity_poly.pdbx_seq_one_letter_code
_entity_poly.pdbx_strand_id
1 'polypeptide(L)'
;MKNTLERIEQKLAVLTPDSVELIDDSDQHAGHAGAKSGGGHFQLIIVSPLFTGKSTQARHRMIHAALGEMLEREIHALTIKAYTPDEI
;
A
#
# COMPACT_ATOMS: atom_id res chain seq x y z
N MET A 1 -9.07 18.45 0.74
CA MET A 1 -7.93 17.79 0.11
C MET A 1 -7.79 16.37 0.62
N LYS A 2 -7.38 15.48 -0.26
CA LYS A 2 -7.20 14.09 0.13
C LYS A 2 -5.84 13.89 0.75
N ASN A 3 -5.79 13.17 1.87
CA ASN A 3 -4.52 12.85 2.48
C ASN A 3 -3.88 11.64 1.75
N THR A 4 -2.67 11.29 2.15
CA THR A 4 -1.93 10.22 1.49
C THR A 4 -2.67 8.88 1.55
N LEU A 5 -3.26 8.55 2.69
CA LEU A 5 -4.00 7.29 2.82
C LEU A 5 -5.17 7.22 1.86
N GLU A 6 -5.92 8.29 1.74
CA GLU A 6 -7.05 8.33 0.81
C GLU A 6 -6.59 8.19 -0.63
N ARG A 7 -5.47 8.80 -0.98
CA ARG A 7 -4.93 8.72 -2.32
C ARG A 7 -4.46 7.30 -2.64
N ILE A 8 -3.85 6.62 -1.67
CA ILE A 8 -3.45 5.23 -1.84
C ILE A 8 -4.68 4.37 -2.09
N GLU A 9 -5.72 4.54 -1.29
CA GLU A 9 -6.95 3.76 -1.47
C GLU A 9 -7.56 3.98 -2.84
N GLN A 10 -7.56 5.22 -3.33
CA GLN A 10 -8.10 5.50 -4.66
C GLN A 10 -7.31 4.82 -5.76
N LYS A 11 -5.99 4.82 -5.65
CA LYS A 11 -5.15 4.14 -6.65
C LYS A 11 -5.39 2.64 -6.62
N LEU A 12 -5.60 2.07 -5.43
CA LEU A 12 -5.82 0.63 -5.29
C LEU A 12 -7.20 0.19 -5.75
N ALA A 13 -8.13 1.12 -5.94
CA ALA A 13 -9.48 0.78 -6.39
C ALA A 13 -9.50 0.05 -7.73
N VAL A 14 -8.48 0.26 -8.57
CA VAL A 14 -8.38 -0.45 -9.86
C VAL A 14 -8.24 -1.96 -9.68
N LEU A 15 -7.82 -2.39 -8.50
CA LEU A 15 -7.68 -3.82 -8.17
C LEU A 15 -8.97 -4.42 -7.63
N THR A 16 -10.05 -3.67 -7.58
CA THR A 16 -11.36 -4.09 -7.09
C THR A 16 -11.28 -4.88 -5.79
N PRO A 17 -10.64 -4.31 -4.75
CA PRO A 17 -10.43 -5.06 -3.52
C PRO A 17 -11.72 -5.25 -2.74
N ASP A 18 -11.82 -6.40 -2.08
CA ASP A 18 -12.92 -6.65 -1.14
C ASP A 18 -12.69 -5.88 0.15
N SER A 19 -11.43 -5.71 0.53
CA SER A 19 -11.09 -4.89 1.69
C SER A 19 -9.68 -4.34 1.53
N VAL A 20 -9.46 -3.19 2.12
CA VAL A 20 -8.16 -2.52 2.18
C VAL A 20 -7.97 -1.99 3.59
N GLU A 21 -6.86 -2.32 4.22
CA GLU A 21 -6.50 -1.76 5.49
C GLU A 21 -5.13 -1.10 5.34
N LEU A 22 -5.07 0.15 5.71
CA LEU A 22 -3.83 0.92 5.63
C LEU A 22 -3.49 1.45 7.01
N ILE A 23 -2.26 1.19 7.42
CA ILE A 23 -1.75 1.65 8.70
C ILE A 23 -0.59 2.58 8.42
N ASP A 24 -0.66 3.78 8.97
CA ASP A 24 0.40 4.77 8.82
C ASP A 24 1.36 4.61 10.00
N ASP A 25 2.53 4.09 9.72
CA ASP A 25 3.57 3.85 10.71
C ASP A 25 4.58 4.99 10.78
N SER A 26 4.32 6.09 10.08
CA SER A 26 5.27 7.19 10.02
C SER A 26 5.61 7.76 11.40
N ASP A 27 4.65 7.76 12.30
CA ASP A 27 4.84 8.29 13.66
C ASP A 27 5.87 7.48 14.46
N GLN A 28 6.03 6.22 14.14
CA GLN A 28 7.00 5.38 14.84
C GLN A 28 8.43 5.80 14.56
N HIS A 29 8.61 6.59 13.52
CA HIS A 29 9.92 7.08 13.10
C HIS A 29 10.12 8.55 13.47
N ALA A 30 9.17 9.15 14.15
CA ALA A 30 9.28 10.53 14.58
C ALA A 30 10.48 10.67 15.51
N GLY A 31 11.29 11.68 15.28
CA GLY A 31 12.50 11.89 16.05
C GLY A 31 13.75 11.32 15.42
N HIS A 32 13.61 10.44 14.43
CA HIS A 32 14.76 9.96 13.67
C HIS A 32 15.08 10.95 12.56
N ALA A 33 16.36 11.15 12.31
CA ALA A 33 16.78 12.10 11.28
C ALA A 33 16.18 11.76 9.92
N GLY A 34 16.11 10.50 9.60
CA GLY A 34 15.53 10.04 8.33
C GLY A 34 14.06 10.35 8.17
N ALA A 35 13.33 10.51 9.27
CA ALA A 35 11.92 10.79 9.20
C ALA A 35 11.62 12.18 8.63
N LYS A 36 12.61 13.04 8.59
CA LYS A 36 12.43 14.39 8.07
C LYS A 36 12.56 14.49 6.56
N SER A 37 13.00 13.44 5.92
CA SER A 37 13.30 13.49 4.49
C SER A 37 12.07 13.40 3.60
N GLY A 38 10.88 13.33 4.20
CA GLY A 38 9.63 13.21 3.46
C GLY A 38 9.28 11.77 3.19
N GLY A 39 8.05 11.55 2.73
CA GLY A 39 7.53 10.23 2.50
C GLY A 39 7.11 9.53 3.79
N GLY A 40 6.14 8.65 3.71
CA GLY A 40 5.62 7.94 4.86
C GLY A 40 5.97 6.47 4.85
N HIS A 41 5.86 5.85 6.01
CA HIS A 41 5.97 4.40 6.16
C HIS A 41 4.57 3.85 6.38
N PHE A 42 4.16 2.91 5.53
CA PHE A 42 2.80 2.40 5.56
C PHE A 42 2.78 0.89 5.55
N GLN A 43 1.75 0.33 6.16
CA GLN A 43 1.44 -1.10 6.03
C GLN A 43 0.13 -1.23 5.28
N LEU A 44 0.12 -2.09 4.27
CA LEU A 44 -1.05 -2.35 3.46
C LEU A 44 -1.47 -3.80 3.61
N ILE A 45 -2.74 -4.00 3.95
CA ILE A 45 -3.36 -5.31 3.93
C ILE A 45 -4.52 -5.20 2.94
N ILE A 46 -4.43 -5.94 1.83
CA ILE A 46 -5.41 -5.84 0.77
C ILE A 46 -5.89 -7.23 0.38
N VAL A 47 -7.21 -7.36 0.23
CA VAL A 47 -7.85 -8.60 -0.17
C VAL A 47 -8.55 -8.35 -1.50
N SER A 48 -8.18 -9.12 -2.52
CA SER A 48 -8.79 -8.95 -3.84
C SER A 48 -8.86 -10.28 -4.57
N PRO A 49 -10.00 -10.57 -5.22
CA PRO A 49 -10.11 -11.78 -6.05
C PRO A 49 -9.17 -11.76 -7.25
N LEU A 50 -8.69 -10.58 -7.66
CA LEU A 50 -7.74 -10.48 -8.77
C LEU A 50 -6.39 -11.12 -8.46
N PHE A 51 -6.10 -11.37 -7.19
CA PHE A 51 -4.84 -12.00 -6.80
C PHE A 51 -4.88 -13.53 -6.92
N THR A 52 -6.03 -14.10 -7.25
CA THR A 52 -6.17 -15.55 -7.39
C THR A 52 -5.20 -16.07 -8.44
N GLY A 53 -4.44 -17.11 -8.07
CA GLY A 53 -3.48 -17.71 -8.99
C GLY A 53 -2.20 -16.90 -9.15
N LYS A 54 -2.04 -15.80 -8.44
CA LYS A 54 -0.85 -14.96 -8.55
C LYS A 54 0.12 -15.24 -7.42
N SER A 55 1.41 -15.24 -7.74
CA SER A 55 2.45 -15.35 -6.73
C SER A 55 2.50 -14.09 -5.88
N THR A 56 3.18 -14.17 -4.75
CA THR A 56 3.39 -12.99 -3.90
C THR A 56 4.05 -11.86 -4.70
N GLN A 57 5.06 -12.19 -5.49
CA GLN A 57 5.75 -11.19 -6.29
C GLN A 57 4.83 -10.56 -7.34
N ALA A 58 4.00 -11.37 -7.98
CA ALA A 58 3.07 -10.85 -8.98
C ALA A 58 2.04 -9.90 -8.34
N ARG A 59 1.55 -10.27 -7.16
CA ARG A 59 0.60 -9.41 -6.42
C ARG A 59 1.23 -8.08 -6.06
N HIS A 60 2.48 -8.09 -5.60
CA HIS A 60 3.19 -6.87 -5.27
C HIS A 60 3.39 -5.99 -6.50
N ARG A 61 3.70 -6.60 -7.64
CA ARG A 61 3.84 -5.83 -8.88
C ARG A 61 2.53 -5.17 -9.29
N MET A 62 1.41 -5.88 -9.11
CA MET A 62 0.09 -5.31 -9.42
C MET A 62 -0.17 -4.08 -8.54
N ILE A 63 0.18 -4.17 -7.27
CA ILE A 63 0.00 -3.07 -6.33
C ILE A 63 0.92 -1.91 -6.68
N HIS A 64 2.18 -2.19 -6.99
CA HIS A 64 3.12 -1.16 -7.38
C HIS A 64 2.68 -0.44 -8.65
N ALA A 65 2.15 -1.19 -9.61
CA ALA A 65 1.64 -0.58 -10.84
C ALA A 65 0.45 0.33 -10.55
N ALA A 66 -0.43 -0.08 -9.63
CA ALA A 66 -1.59 0.73 -9.28
C ALA A 66 -1.18 2.02 -8.57
N LEU A 67 -0.18 1.96 -7.69
CA LEU A 67 0.26 3.13 -6.93
C LEU A 67 1.10 4.09 -7.77
N GLY A 68 1.83 3.57 -8.75
CA GLY A 68 2.59 4.40 -9.67
C GLY A 68 3.57 5.33 -8.97
N GLU A 69 3.51 6.62 -9.31
CA GLU A 69 4.45 7.60 -8.82
C GLU A 69 4.41 7.83 -7.32
N MET A 70 3.33 7.42 -6.65
CA MET A 70 3.25 7.60 -5.21
C MET A 70 4.38 6.89 -4.49
N LEU A 71 4.85 5.76 -5.05
CA LEU A 71 5.95 5.02 -4.45
C LEU A 71 7.27 5.78 -4.46
N GLU A 72 7.38 6.76 -5.34
CA GLU A 72 8.59 7.57 -5.46
C GLU A 72 8.50 8.88 -4.68
N ARG A 73 7.29 9.30 -4.33
CA ARG A 73 7.06 10.63 -3.77
C ARG A 73 6.54 10.59 -2.34
N GLU A 74 5.35 10.03 -2.16
CA GLU A 74 4.66 10.11 -0.87
C GLU A 74 4.88 8.88 -0.01
N ILE A 75 5.28 7.77 -0.61
CA ILE A 75 5.48 6.52 0.12
C ILE A 75 6.96 6.21 0.17
N HIS A 76 7.56 6.37 1.34
CA HIS A 76 8.96 6.04 1.53
C HIS A 76 9.17 4.53 1.64
N ALA A 77 8.30 3.86 2.38
CA ALA A 77 8.34 2.43 2.55
C ALA A 77 6.92 1.87 2.65
N LEU A 78 6.71 0.71 2.07
CA LEU A 78 5.39 0.08 2.07
C LEU A 78 5.56 -1.41 2.33
N THR A 79 4.96 -1.88 3.43
CA THR A 79 4.85 -3.31 3.70
C THR A 79 3.53 -3.79 3.13
N ILE A 80 3.56 -4.84 2.33
CA ILE A 80 2.38 -5.31 1.61
C ILE A 80 2.02 -6.72 2.05
N LYS A 81 0.74 -6.89 2.41
CA LYS A 81 0.13 -8.20 2.63
C LYS A 81 -1.06 -8.30 1.70
N ALA A 82 -0.95 -9.12 0.67
CA ALA A 82 -1.97 -9.24 -0.37
C ALA A 82 -2.56 -10.64 -0.36
N TYR A 83 -3.86 -10.71 -0.20
CA TYR A 83 -4.58 -11.99 -0.07
C TYR A 83 -5.73 -12.07 -1.06
N THR A 84 -6.13 -13.30 -1.37
CA THR A 84 -7.44 -13.54 -1.99
C THR A 84 -8.47 -13.73 -0.89
N PRO A 85 -9.77 -13.60 -1.20
CA PRO A 85 -10.81 -13.85 -0.20
C PRO A 85 -10.73 -15.24 0.43
N ASP A 86 -10.23 -16.22 -0.32
CA ASP A 86 -10.12 -17.60 0.15
C ASP A 86 -8.99 -17.80 1.15
N GLU A 87 -8.05 -16.88 1.22
CA GLU A 87 -6.86 -17.01 2.04
C GLU A 87 -7.01 -16.43 3.44
N ILE A 88 -8.13 -15.80 3.70
CA ILE A 88 -8.37 -15.17 5.00
C ILE A 88 -9.49 -15.83 5.78
#